data_0f5262d53ccee24ff49c4771cd9d2a63
#
_entry.id   0f5262d53ccee24ff49c4771cd9d2a63
#
_cell.length_a   1.000
_cell.length_b   1.000
_cell.length_c   1.000
_cell.angle_alpha   90.00
_cell.angle_beta   90.00
_cell.angle_gamma   90.00
#
_symmetry.space_group_name_H-M   'P 1'
#
loop_
_entity.id
_entity.type
_entity.pdbx_description
1 polymer ?
#
loop_
_entity_poly.entity_id
_entity_poly.type
_entity_poly.pdbx_seq_one_letter_code
_entity_poly.pdbx_strand_id
1 'polypeptide(L)'
;MKPSTTRSKLPSSFQQNQPILLFLISLFIALVSGISLFNTAVIGNLSSTIINIGLDPLRAQLIAALLLTLVTALLGAIFGRRKLGAMLGAWIVFSLGYLNSFIQLEMQPTYDPGGLPEPLDIGVLIHTSITMTALALLSAFIGAAIGVALSEVLLDPLYRLARSLWDYYSHKEEDMQQLYAATSLPATTFTTIGGWLVAIAMIMLIVLASTATELFVYSPDTGLHTVPHIIKPSITPTGTSTVIEPIPSYGTIVTDSLVSPALGGQRRTIVVYLPPTYNTHIGQNKRYPVLYLLHGSPGQAHDWFTAGKANQSADTLIALNKIPELIMVLPDGNGQPGATSEWANSYDQRQLIESYVVNDVVKYIDSKYRTIPDAANRAIGGLSMGGFGATNIAVHHPDIFGSVISLGGYYYAEGSIWGNNAAYMQQNSPADVLPTKKQAWKLRFFLGAGTQDQPYYTDTQQFASELDGLHIPYHLDIQKGYHSWTIWQTQMYNALLWLRWGQ
;
A
#
# COMPACT_ATOMS: atom_id res chain seq x y z
N MET A 1 75.27 12.10 13.55
CA MET A 1 74.58 11.74 12.30
C MET A 1 73.12 11.51 12.65
N LYS A 2 72.18 12.38 12.23
CA LYS A 2 70.75 12.20 12.40
C LYS A 2 70.26 11.34 11.24
N PRO A 3 69.43 10.29 11.45
CA PRO A 3 68.84 9.57 10.36
C PRO A 3 67.70 10.44 9.75
N SER A 4 67.81 10.66 8.44
CA SER A 4 66.76 11.29 7.63
C SER A 4 65.61 10.30 7.44
N THR A 5 64.46 10.55 8.12
CA THR A 5 63.22 9.84 7.85
C THR A 5 62.63 10.37 6.55
N THR A 6 62.87 9.68 5.44
CA THR A 6 62.14 9.85 4.19
C THR A 6 60.72 9.34 4.40
N ARG A 7 59.79 10.22 4.72
CA ARG A 7 58.34 9.97 4.60
C ARG A 7 58.09 9.68 3.13
N SER A 8 57.68 8.45 2.80
CA SER A 8 57.16 8.11 1.51
C SER A 8 55.85 8.90 1.30
N LYS A 9 55.94 10.04 0.59
CA LYS A 9 54.76 10.74 0.13
C LYS A 9 54.05 9.83 -0.87
N LEU A 10 52.79 9.51 -0.60
CA LEU A 10 51.93 8.90 -1.59
C LEU A 10 51.98 9.68 -2.91
N PRO A 11 51.93 9.01 -4.06
CA PRO A 11 51.98 9.67 -5.36
C PRO A 11 50.97 10.82 -5.45
N SER A 12 51.39 11.93 -6.01
CA SER A 12 50.56 13.16 -6.11
C SER A 12 49.23 12.93 -6.84
N SER A 13 49.15 11.97 -7.74
CA SER A 13 47.95 11.51 -8.42
C SER A 13 46.91 10.90 -7.47
N PHE A 14 47.34 10.25 -6.39
CA PHE A 14 46.42 9.64 -5.41
C PHE A 14 45.77 10.68 -4.51
N GLN A 15 46.51 11.75 -4.14
CA GLN A 15 45.96 12.87 -3.36
C GLN A 15 44.97 13.71 -4.16
N GLN A 16 45.18 13.85 -5.47
CA GLN A 16 44.32 14.66 -6.35
C GLN A 16 42.95 13.99 -6.63
N ASN A 17 42.88 12.67 -6.60
CA ASN A 17 41.66 11.90 -6.90
C ASN A 17 40.82 11.49 -5.67
N GLN A 18 41.31 11.76 -4.45
CA GLN A 18 40.56 11.43 -3.22
C GLN A 18 39.13 12.01 -3.17
N PRO A 19 38.88 13.27 -3.58
CA PRO A 19 37.52 13.80 -3.54
C PRO A 19 36.55 13.11 -4.50
N ILE A 20 37.04 12.66 -5.66
CA ILE A 20 36.23 11.93 -6.66
C ILE A 20 35.96 10.50 -6.15
N LEU A 21 36.95 9.83 -5.59
CA LEU A 21 36.78 8.50 -5.02
C LEU A 21 35.75 8.47 -3.89
N LEU A 22 35.84 9.42 -2.96
CA LEU A 22 34.88 9.54 -1.86
C LEU A 22 33.47 9.90 -2.35
N PHE A 23 33.36 10.70 -3.40
CA PHE A 23 32.07 10.97 -4.05
C PHE A 23 31.47 9.70 -4.64
N LEU A 24 32.26 8.90 -5.37
CA LEU A 24 31.81 7.64 -5.95
C LEU A 24 31.43 6.60 -4.87
N ILE A 25 32.17 6.54 -3.77
CA ILE A 25 31.84 5.68 -2.63
C ILE A 25 30.51 6.12 -2.02
N SER A 26 30.30 7.41 -1.76
CA SER A 26 29.05 7.95 -1.22
C SER A 26 27.85 7.65 -2.14
N LEU A 27 28.04 7.84 -3.44
CA LEU A 27 27.05 7.53 -4.47
C LEU A 27 26.71 6.05 -4.49
N PHE A 28 27.74 5.18 -4.52
CA PHE A 28 27.55 3.73 -4.58
C PHE A 28 26.82 3.20 -3.34
N ILE A 29 27.23 3.61 -2.14
CA ILE A 29 26.60 3.18 -0.88
C ILE A 29 25.14 3.65 -0.83
N ALA A 30 24.86 4.90 -1.25
CA ALA A 30 23.50 5.41 -1.32
C ALA A 30 22.65 4.60 -2.32
N LEU A 31 23.18 4.27 -3.49
CA LEU A 31 22.45 3.45 -4.48
C LEU A 31 22.15 2.05 -3.93
N VAL A 32 23.15 1.35 -3.38
CA VAL A 32 22.97 -0.01 -2.86
C VAL A 32 22.02 -0.05 -1.68
N SER A 33 22.19 0.84 -0.69
CA SER A 33 21.28 0.91 0.45
C SER A 33 19.87 1.32 0.03
N GLY A 34 19.76 2.23 -0.93
CA GLY A 34 18.48 2.68 -1.47
C GLY A 34 17.73 1.56 -2.18
N ILE A 35 18.38 0.82 -3.07
CA ILE A 35 17.75 -0.32 -3.75
C ILE A 35 17.22 -1.35 -2.73
N SER A 36 17.95 -1.57 -1.63
CA SER A 36 17.51 -2.47 -0.57
C SER A 36 16.34 -1.92 0.25
N LEU A 37 16.30 -0.62 0.50
CA LEU A 37 15.27 0.03 1.32
C LEU A 37 14.00 0.36 0.53
N PHE A 38 14.12 0.75 -0.75
CA PHE A 38 12.98 1.10 -1.60
C PHE A 38 12.29 -0.14 -2.20
N ASN A 39 12.08 -1.16 -1.40
CA ASN A 39 11.21 -2.25 -1.78
C ASN A 39 9.78 -2.03 -1.27
N THR A 40 8.82 -2.67 -1.93
CA THR A 40 7.39 -2.49 -1.65
C THR A 40 7.02 -2.87 -0.22
N ALA A 41 7.68 -3.86 0.37
CA ALA A 41 7.41 -4.28 1.75
C ALA A 41 7.86 -3.23 2.77
N VAL A 42 9.05 -2.64 2.60
CA VAL A 42 9.54 -1.59 3.53
C VAL A 42 8.71 -0.33 3.42
N ILE A 43 8.41 0.12 2.18
CA ILE A 43 7.54 1.29 1.96
C ILE A 43 6.13 1.02 2.52
N GLY A 44 5.57 -0.15 2.26
CA GLY A 44 4.24 -0.55 2.74
C GLY A 44 4.16 -0.59 4.27
N ASN A 45 5.12 -1.20 4.94
CA ASN A 45 5.16 -1.26 6.40
C ASN A 45 5.34 0.12 7.04
N LEU A 46 6.20 0.97 6.46
CA LEU A 46 6.42 2.31 6.97
C LEU A 46 5.20 3.21 6.73
N SER A 47 4.59 3.14 5.54
CA SER A 47 3.37 3.90 5.23
C SER A 47 2.18 3.46 6.08
N SER A 48 2.00 2.15 6.32
CA SER A 48 0.94 1.66 7.21
C SER A 48 1.08 2.17 8.65
N THR A 49 2.33 2.27 9.14
CA THR A 49 2.61 2.87 10.44
C THR A 49 2.21 4.34 10.48
N ILE A 50 2.47 5.08 9.39
CA ILE A 50 2.13 6.50 9.27
C ILE A 50 0.61 6.69 9.12
N ILE A 51 -0.07 5.82 8.37
CA ILE A 51 -1.55 5.81 8.25
C ILE A 51 -2.21 5.64 9.63
N ASN A 52 -1.65 4.78 10.48
CA ASN A 52 -2.16 4.56 11.84
C ASN A 52 -2.12 5.83 12.73
N ILE A 53 -1.36 6.86 12.33
CA ILE A 53 -1.32 8.16 13.01
C ILE A 53 -2.38 9.14 12.43
N GLY A 54 -3.15 8.73 11.42
CA GLY A 54 -4.28 9.49 10.88
C GLY A 54 -4.02 10.21 9.55
N LEU A 55 -2.90 9.91 8.86
CA LEU A 55 -2.65 10.44 7.52
C LEU A 55 -3.31 9.57 6.44
N ASP A 56 -3.70 10.19 5.34
CA ASP A 56 -4.21 9.45 4.18
C ASP A 56 -3.12 8.59 3.51
N PRO A 57 -3.51 7.52 2.80
CA PRO A 57 -2.56 6.55 2.25
C PRO A 57 -1.54 7.14 1.27
N LEU A 58 -1.93 8.09 0.42
CA LEU A 58 -1.02 8.68 -0.58
C LEU A 58 0.07 9.52 0.09
N ARG A 59 -0.33 10.35 1.07
CA ARG A 59 0.61 11.16 1.87
C ARG A 59 1.50 10.29 2.73
N ALA A 60 0.95 9.24 3.33
CA ALA A 60 1.72 8.28 4.11
C ALA A 60 2.81 7.59 3.27
N GLN A 61 2.50 7.19 2.04
CA GLN A 61 3.48 6.62 1.11
C GLN A 61 4.55 7.64 0.71
N LEU A 62 4.17 8.88 0.41
CA LEU A 62 5.13 9.94 0.10
C LEU A 62 6.07 10.21 1.27
N ILE A 63 5.53 10.34 2.49
CA ILE A 63 6.35 10.56 3.70
C ILE A 63 7.28 9.36 3.93
N ALA A 64 6.80 8.13 3.77
CA ALA A 64 7.62 6.94 3.86
C ALA A 64 8.77 6.98 2.84
N ALA A 65 8.50 7.31 1.58
CA ALA A 65 9.51 7.44 0.54
C ALA A 65 10.53 8.56 0.84
N LEU A 66 10.09 9.69 1.39
CA LEU A 66 10.97 10.78 1.80
C LEU A 66 11.86 10.39 2.99
N LEU A 67 11.33 9.67 3.98
CA LEU A 67 12.11 9.13 5.10
C LEU A 67 13.16 8.14 4.63
N LEU A 68 12.81 7.25 3.70
CA LEU A 68 13.77 6.30 3.11
C LEU A 68 14.85 7.02 2.29
N THR A 69 14.48 8.09 1.58
CA THR A 69 15.45 8.96 0.87
C THR A 69 16.44 9.61 1.84
N LEU A 70 15.95 10.11 2.97
CA LEU A 70 16.77 10.67 4.03
C LEU A 70 17.76 9.62 4.59
N VAL A 71 17.26 8.43 4.94
CA VAL A 71 18.10 7.34 5.49
C VAL A 71 19.13 6.88 4.46
N THR A 72 18.75 6.76 3.19
CA THR A 72 19.64 6.39 2.09
C THR A 72 20.78 7.39 1.92
N ALA A 73 20.47 8.69 1.92
CA ALA A 73 21.48 9.76 1.84
C ALA A 73 22.37 9.80 3.09
N LEU A 74 21.80 9.56 4.27
CA LEU A 74 22.51 9.48 5.53
C LEU A 74 23.57 8.36 5.49
N LEU A 75 23.19 7.15 5.10
CA LEU A 75 24.10 6.01 4.99
C LEU A 75 25.22 6.28 3.98
N GLY A 76 24.88 6.78 2.79
CA GLY A 76 25.87 7.15 1.78
C GLY A 76 26.87 8.21 2.29
N ALA A 77 26.40 9.17 3.08
CA ALA A 77 27.23 10.24 3.60
C ALA A 77 28.07 9.83 4.82
N ILE A 78 27.59 8.95 5.69
CA ILE A 78 28.36 8.42 6.83
C ILE A 78 29.62 7.73 6.32
N PHE A 79 29.48 6.82 5.37
CA PHE A 79 30.60 5.98 4.93
C PHE A 79 31.45 6.65 3.84
N GLY A 80 30.85 7.42 2.93
CA GLY A 80 31.58 8.07 1.85
C GLY A 80 32.04 9.51 2.13
N ARG A 81 31.54 10.15 3.20
CA ARG A 81 31.89 11.51 3.65
C ARG A 81 31.66 12.61 2.61
N ARG A 82 30.82 12.38 1.60
CA ARG A 82 30.53 13.33 0.53
C ARG A 82 29.03 13.55 0.38
N LYS A 83 28.55 14.73 0.76
CA LYS A 83 27.13 15.11 0.68
C LYS A 83 26.59 14.93 -0.73
N LEU A 84 27.28 15.45 -1.74
CA LEU A 84 26.77 15.47 -3.11
C LEU A 84 26.58 14.07 -3.70
N GLY A 85 27.53 13.14 -3.46
CA GLY A 85 27.38 11.75 -3.93
C GLY A 85 26.23 11.02 -3.25
N ALA A 86 26.09 11.20 -1.94
CA ALA A 86 25.01 10.61 -1.16
C ALA A 86 23.63 11.17 -1.57
N MET A 87 23.53 12.49 -1.75
CA MET A 87 22.29 13.13 -2.23
C MET A 87 21.89 12.64 -3.60
N LEU A 88 22.83 12.59 -4.55
CA LEU A 88 22.55 12.15 -5.92
C LEU A 88 22.10 10.69 -5.93
N GLY A 89 22.76 9.80 -5.19
CA GLY A 89 22.39 8.41 -5.09
C GLY A 89 20.98 8.21 -4.52
N ALA A 90 20.67 8.90 -3.42
CA ALA A 90 19.35 8.84 -2.79
C ALA A 90 18.25 9.40 -3.70
N TRP A 91 18.52 10.50 -4.40
CA TRP A 91 17.58 11.09 -5.36
C TRP A 91 17.31 10.18 -6.56
N ILE A 92 18.36 9.52 -7.10
CA ILE A 92 18.20 8.55 -8.19
C ILE A 92 17.29 7.40 -7.75
N VAL A 93 17.49 6.84 -6.56
CA VAL A 93 16.67 5.73 -6.06
C VAL A 93 15.22 6.18 -5.84
N PHE A 94 15.00 7.36 -5.26
CA PHE A 94 13.67 7.94 -5.13
C PHE A 94 12.98 8.10 -6.50
N SER A 95 13.71 8.64 -7.47
CA SER A 95 13.15 8.90 -8.81
C SER A 95 12.80 7.61 -9.56
N LEU A 96 13.65 6.60 -9.50
CA LEU A 96 13.40 5.31 -10.14
C LEU A 96 12.37 4.45 -9.41
N GLY A 97 12.37 4.49 -8.09
CA GLY A 97 11.45 3.70 -7.26
C GLY A 97 10.08 4.32 -7.10
N TYR A 98 10.01 5.49 -6.46
CA TYR A 98 8.74 6.10 -6.06
C TYR A 98 8.16 7.03 -7.13
N LEU A 99 8.94 8.01 -7.61
CA LEU A 99 8.45 9.01 -8.57
C LEU A 99 8.02 8.38 -9.89
N ASN A 100 8.80 7.42 -10.41
CA ASN A 100 8.42 6.71 -11.62
C ASN A 100 7.13 5.90 -11.42
N SER A 101 6.97 5.22 -10.29
CA SER A 101 5.74 4.49 -9.97
C SER A 101 4.54 5.42 -9.84
N PHE A 102 4.71 6.59 -9.23
CA PHE A 102 3.69 7.63 -9.14
C PHE A 102 3.28 8.13 -10.55
N ILE A 103 4.24 8.49 -11.40
CA ILE A 103 3.97 8.95 -12.77
C ILE A 103 3.25 7.86 -13.57
N GLN A 104 3.68 6.61 -13.48
CA GLN A 104 3.02 5.49 -14.15
C GLN A 104 1.58 5.30 -13.69
N LEU A 105 1.30 5.51 -12.40
CA LEU A 105 -0.05 5.43 -11.85
C LEU A 105 -0.93 6.57 -12.37
N GLU A 106 -0.44 7.81 -12.35
CA GLU A 106 -1.17 9.00 -12.81
C GLU A 106 -1.37 9.04 -14.34
N MET A 107 -0.48 8.39 -15.11
CA MET A 107 -0.62 8.27 -16.56
C MET A 107 -1.61 7.18 -16.99
N GLN A 108 -2.15 6.40 -16.06
CA GLN A 108 -3.22 5.46 -16.41
C GLN A 108 -4.49 6.22 -16.77
N PRO A 109 -5.19 5.81 -17.84
CA PRO A 109 -6.40 6.49 -18.25
C PRO A 109 -7.44 6.39 -17.14
N THR A 110 -7.87 7.51 -16.61
CA THR A 110 -9.08 7.64 -15.80
C THR A 110 -10.25 7.83 -16.75
N TYR A 111 -11.39 7.23 -16.43
CA TYR A 111 -12.59 7.31 -17.24
C TYR A 111 -13.63 8.11 -16.49
N ASP A 112 -14.30 9.03 -17.19
CA ASP A 112 -15.44 9.74 -16.66
C ASP A 112 -16.63 8.77 -16.41
N PRO A 113 -17.68 9.20 -15.70
CA PRO A 113 -18.88 8.37 -15.47
C PRO A 113 -19.60 7.93 -16.74
N GLY A 114 -19.30 8.53 -17.88
CA GLY A 114 -19.80 8.15 -19.21
C GLY A 114 -18.95 7.10 -19.90
N GLY A 115 -17.85 6.66 -19.27
CA GLY A 115 -16.90 5.72 -19.86
C GLY A 115 -15.96 6.32 -20.88
N LEU A 116 -15.91 7.68 -21.00
CA LEU A 116 -14.93 8.38 -21.82
C LEU A 116 -13.64 8.58 -21.04
N PRO A 117 -12.48 8.42 -21.66
CA PRO A 117 -11.23 8.70 -21.00
C PRO A 117 -11.15 10.17 -20.61
N GLU A 118 -10.95 10.44 -19.33
CA GLU A 118 -10.68 11.79 -18.86
C GLU A 118 -9.34 12.28 -19.45
N PRO A 119 -9.27 13.51 -19.93
CA PRO A 119 -8.00 14.04 -20.39
C PRO A 119 -7.03 14.12 -19.20
N LEU A 120 -5.86 13.52 -19.36
CA LEU A 120 -4.79 13.61 -18.37
C LEU A 120 -4.44 15.08 -18.13
N ASP A 121 -4.59 15.56 -16.91
CA ASP A 121 -4.12 16.90 -16.56
C ASP A 121 -2.60 16.91 -16.42
N ILE A 122 -1.93 17.10 -17.54
CA ILE A 122 -0.47 17.18 -17.63
C ILE A 122 0.07 18.29 -16.72
N GLY A 123 -0.68 19.38 -16.50
CA GLY A 123 -0.29 20.49 -15.65
C GLY A 123 -0.18 20.05 -14.18
N VAL A 124 -1.19 19.36 -13.69
CA VAL A 124 -1.21 18.79 -12.33
C VAL A 124 -0.11 17.74 -12.17
N LEU A 125 0.05 16.84 -13.14
CA LEU A 125 1.08 15.79 -13.10
C LEU A 125 2.50 16.40 -13.03
N ILE A 126 2.80 17.40 -13.87
CA ILE A 126 4.10 18.08 -13.87
C ILE A 126 4.32 18.82 -12.54
N HIS A 127 3.33 19.58 -12.06
CA HIS A 127 3.45 20.33 -10.81
C HIS A 127 3.70 19.39 -9.61
N THR A 128 2.94 18.30 -9.50
CA THR A 128 3.10 17.32 -8.42
C THR A 128 4.45 16.61 -8.50
N SER A 129 4.90 16.22 -9.69
CA SER A 129 6.21 15.60 -9.90
C SER A 129 7.37 16.53 -9.53
N ILE A 130 7.29 17.82 -9.87
CA ILE A 130 8.29 18.83 -9.48
C ILE A 130 8.31 18.99 -7.96
N THR A 131 7.15 19.08 -7.33
CA THR A 131 7.02 19.21 -5.86
C THR A 131 7.62 17.99 -5.15
N MET A 132 7.28 16.78 -5.58
CA MET A 132 7.85 15.54 -5.02
C MET A 132 9.38 15.48 -5.20
N THR A 133 9.89 15.88 -6.36
CA THR A 133 11.33 15.95 -6.63
C THR A 133 12.03 16.95 -5.70
N ALA A 134 11.45 18.12 -5.49
CA ALA A 134 12.01 19.13 -4.60
C ALA A 134 12.04 18.65 -3.14
N LEU A 135 10.98 18.00 -2.66
CA LEU A 135 10.91 17.40 -1.33
C LEU A 135 11.93 16.28 -1.16
N ALA A 136 12.13 15.44 -2.17
CA ALA A 136 13.12 14.36 -2.14
C ALA A 136 14.56 14.91 -2.10
N LEU A 137 14.86 15.94 -2.88
CA LEU A 137 16.18 16.60 -2.85
C LEU A 137 16.44 17.24 -1.48
N LEU A 138 15.43 17.86 -0.87
CA LEU A 138 15.53 18.44 0.46
C LEU A 138 15.77 17.33 1.51
N SER A 139 15.03 16.26 1.46
CA SER A 139 15.18 15.10 2.34
C SER A 139 16.56 14.46 2.20
N ALA A 140 17.05 14.28 0.96
CA ALA A 140 18.39 13.78 0.68
C ALA A 140 19.49 14.72 1.21
N PHE A 141 19.30 16.02 1.09
CA PHE A 141 20.23 17.02 1.63
C PHE A 141 20.34 16.92 3.16
N ILE A 142 19.20 16.83 3.84
CA ILE A 142 19.15 16.69 5.30
C ILE A 142 19.86 15.41 5.73
N GLY A 143 19.50 14.27 5.14
CA GLY A 143 20.12 12.98 5.43
C GLY A 143 21.63 13.00 5.21
N ALA A 144 22.09 13.57 4.10
CA ALA A 144 23.52 13.69 3.78
C ALA A 144 24.26 14.64 4.75
N ALA A 145 23.62 15.73 5.17
CA ALA A 145 24.20 16.66 6.13
C ALA A 145 24.38 16.00 7.51
N ILE A 146 23.36 15.31 7.99
CA ILE A 146 23.40 14.53 9.24
C ILE A 146 24.44 13.42 9.12
N GLY A 147 24.49 12.68 8.01
CA GLY A 147 25.42 11.59 7.79
C GLY A 147 26.88 12.03 7.82
N VAL A 148 27.23 13.18 7.21
CA VAL A 148 28.59 13.74 7.32
C VAL A 148 28.91 14.14 8.77
N ALA A 149 27.99 14.83 9.45
CA ALA A 149 28.19 15.22 10.85
C ALA A 149 28.39 13.99 11.76
N LEU A 150 27.59 12.95 11.59
CA LEU A 150 27.76 11.67 12.31
C LEU A 150 29.09 10.99 11.98
N SER A 151 29.52 11.01 10.73
CA SER A 151 30.83 10.48 10.33
C SER A 151 31.97 11.17 11.04
N GLU A 152 31.92 12.52 11.15
CA GLU A 152 32.95 13.33 11.84
C GLU A 152 32.96 13.05 13.35
N VAL A 153 31.80 12.86 13.97
CA VAL A 153 31.68 12.65 15.42
C VAL A 153 31.97 11.20 15.83
N LEU A 154 31.50 10.23 15.08
CA LEU A 154 31.57 8.81 15.46
C LEU A 154 32.74 8.08 14.80
N LEU A 155 32.95 8.25 13.50
CA LEU A 155 33.92 7.45 12.75
C LEU A 155 35.32 8.04 12.79
N ASP A 156 35.49 9.36 12.84
CA ASP A 156 36.80 9.99 12.90
C ASP A 156 37.57 9.69 14.18
N PRO A 157 36.96 9.72 15.37
CA PRO A 157 37.63 9.27 16.58
C PRO A 157 38.03 7.80 16.54
N LEU A 158 37.14 6.93 16.07
CA LEU A 158 37.42 5.48 15.93
C LEU A 158 38.55 5.22 14.95
N TYR A 159 38.54 5.91 13.81
CA TYR A 159 39.60 5.78 12.81
C TYR A 159 40.95 6.27 13.34
N ARG A 160 40.97 7.38 14.05
CA ARG A 160 42.19 7.92 14.71
C ARG A 160 42.70 6.97 15.77
N LEU A 161 41.80 6.41 16.59
CA LEU A 161 42.14 5.41 17.60
C LEU A 161 42.72 4.14 16.93
N ALA A 162 42.07 3.61 15.93
CA ALA A 162 42.52 2.41 15.20
C ALA A 162 43.90 2.64 14.55
N ARG A 163 44.11 3.82 13.96
CA ARG A 163 45.38 4.20 13.38
C ARG A 163 46.47 4.35 14.44
N SER A 164 46.16 4.99 15.56
CA SER A 164 47.09 5.15 16.69
C SER A 164 47.48 3.80 17.30
N LEU A 165 46.53 2.88 17.43
CA LEU A 165 46.80 1.52 17.88
C LEU A 165 47.64 0.76 16.86
N TRP A 166 47.36 0.90 15.55
CA TRP A 166 48.16 0.30 14.49
C TRP A 166 49.62 0.81 14.51
N ASP A 167 49.81 2.13 14.61
CA ASP A 167 51.12 2.78 14.71
C ASP A 167 51.85 2.34 15.97
N TYR A 168 51.14 2.20 17.11
CA TYR A 168 51.71 1.66 18.37
C TYR A 168 52.17 0.21 18.24
N TYR A 169 51.37 -0.68 17.60
CA TYR A 169 51.74 -2.10 17.44
C TYR A 169 52.76 -2.33 16.34
N SER A 170 52.80 -1.46 15.33
CA SER A 170 53.79 -1.58 14.25
C SER A 170 55.15 -0.97 14.55
N HIS A 171 55.20 0.05 15.47
CA HIS A 171 56.44 0.75 15.89
C HIS A 171 56.51 0.69 17.40
N LYS A 172 57.15 -0.31 17.93
CA LYS A 172 57.19 -0.70 19.35
C LYS A 172 57.81 0.35 20.33
N GLU A 173 58.06 1.62 19.92
CA GLU A 173 58.73 2.65 20.71
C GLU A 173 58.00 4.04 20.69
N GLU A 174 56.71 4.15 20.28
CA GLU A 174 56.05 5.45 20.28
C GLU A 174 55.16 5.65 21.51
N ASP A 175 55.31 6.83 22.12
CA ASP A 175 54.83 7.28 23.42
C ASP A 175 53.29 7.20 23.60
N MET A 176 52.83 6.71 24.74
CA MET A 176 51.44 6.65 25.17
C MET A 176 50.67 7.96 25.06
N GLN A 177 51.37 9.10 25.00
CA GLN A 177 50.74 10.42 24.82
C GLN A 177 49.99 10.56 23.50
N GLN A 178 50.37 9.84 22.45
CA GLN A 178 49.66 9.87 21.16
C GLN A 178 48.29 9.16 21.23
N LEU A 179 48.17 8.15 22.08
CA LEU A 179 46.91 7.43 22.28
C LEU A 179 45.85 8.30 22.95
N TYR A 180 46.26 9.13 23.93
CA TYR A 180 45.34 10.09 24.61
C TYR A 180 44.91 11.21 23.68
N ALA A 181 45.75 11.69 22.79
CA ALA A 181 45.39 12.73 21.81
C ALA A 181 44.36 12.22 20.76
N ALA A 182 44.40 10.93 20.46
CA ALA A 182 43.46 10.32 19.50
C ALA A 182 42.03 10.17 20.04
N THR A 183 41.85 10.14 21.38
CA THR A 183 40.55 9.98 22.04
C THR A 183 39.90 11.31 22.46
N SER A 184 40.64 12.44 22.37
CA SER A 184 40.06 13.76 22.65
C SER A 184 39.02 14.14 21.59
N LEU A 185 37.81 14.52 22.04
CA LEU A 185 36.77 15.04 21.16
C LEU A 185 37.26 16.32 20.45
N PRO A 186 37.13 16.41 19.12
CA PRO A 186 37.52 17.61 18.40
C PRO A 186 36.66 18.80 18.81
N ALA A 187 37.22 20.02 18.74
CA ALA A 187 36.57 21.28 19.04
C ALA A 187 35.34 21.61 18.12
N THR A 188 34.92 20.69 17.29
CA THR A 188 33.80 20.79 16.35
C THR A 188 32.43 20.56 16.99
N THR A 189 32.33 20.36 18.32
CA THR A 189 31.04 20.10 19.03
C THR A 189 30.03 21.25 18.82
N PHE A 190 30.50 22.50 18.67
CA PHE A 190 29.60 23.63 18.39
C PHE A 190 29.03 23.66 16.97
N THR A 191 29.77 23.20 15.96
CA THR A 191 29.28 23.08 14.58
C THR A 191 28.28 21.92 14.44
N THR A 192 28.40 20.91 15.29
CA THR A 192 27.49 19.74 15.31
C THR A 192 26.13 20.10 15.91
N ILE A 193 26.10 20.89 17.00
CA ILE A 193 24.83 21.38 17.59
C ILE A 193 24.10 22.29 16.61
N GLY A 194 24.82 23.20 15.92
CA GLY A 194 24.24 23.99 14.83
C GLY A 194 23.67 23.14 13.70
N GLY A 195 24.35 22.06 13.32
CA GLY A 195 23.85 21.07 12.33
C GLY A 195 22.58 20.37 12.75
N TRP A 196 22.46 19.99 14.02
CA TRP A 196 21.26 19.41 14.58
C TRP A 196 20.08 20.39 14.62
N LEU A 197 20.30 21.63 14.99
CA LEU A 197 19.29 22.70 15.02
C LEU A 197 18.78 22.98 13.59
N VAL A 198 19.66 23.00 12.59
CA VAL A 198 19.28 23.13 11.18
C VAL A 198 18.50 21.91 10.72
N ALA A 199 18.90 20.70 11.08
CA ALA A 199 18.19 19.47 10.72
C ALA A 199 16.77 19.44 11.33
N ILE A 200 16.61 19.84 12.59
CA ILE A 200 15.30 19.93 13.26
C ILE A 200 14.43 21.02 12.60
N ALA A 201 14.99 22.20 12.31
CA ALA A 201 14.29 23.28 11.62
C ALA A 201 13.83 22.85 10.22
N MET A 202 14.65 22.07 9.51
CA MET A 202 14.33 21.56 8.18
C MET A 202 13.31 20.43 8.23
N ILE A 203 13.31 19.55 9.23
CA ILE A 203 12.25 18.57 9.47
C ILE A 203 10.91 19.28 9.72
N MET A 204 10.90 20.34 10.52
CA MET A 204 9.72 21.18 10.73
C MET A 204 9.26 21.85 9.42
N LEU A 205 10.18 22.26 8.56
CA LEU A 205 9.88 22.84 7.25
C LEU A 205 9.29 21.80 6.28
N ILE A 206 9.74 20.54 6.31
CA ILE A 206 9.16 19.44 5.55
C ILE A 206 7.73 19.15 6.01
N VAL A 207 7.49 19.12 7.33
CA VAL A 207 6.15 18.96 7.89
C VAL A 207 5.25 20.12 7.50
N LEU A 208 5.73 21.35 7.56
CA LEU A 208 5.03 22.56 7.12
C LEU A 208 4.78 22.56 5.61
N ALA A 209 5.75 22.14 4.78
CA ALA A 209 5.59 22.04 3.33
C ALA A 209 4.61 20.93 2.95
N SER A 210 4.57 19.81 3.68
CA SER A 210 3.57 18.75 3.45
C SER A 210 2.16 19.23 3.80
N THR A 211 2.00 20.07 4.85
CA THR A 211 0.72 20.70 5.17
C THR A 211 0.37 21.83 4.20
N ALA A 212 1.36 22.54 3.65
CA ALA A 212 1.13 23.57 2.63
C ALA A 212 0.75 22.97 1.27
N THR A 213 1.22 21.75 0.93
CA THR A 213 0.73 21.03 -0.25
C THR A 213 -0.75 20.66 -0.11
N GLU A 214 -1.29 20.49 1.10
CA GLU A 214 -2.74 20.35 1.29
C GLU A 214 -3.53 21.60 0.84
N LEU A 215 -2.98 22.77 1.07
CA LEU A 215 -3.61 24.04 0.71
C LEU A 215 -3.55 24.34 -0.81
N PHE A 216 -2.60 23.76 -1.54
CA PHE A 216 -2.36 24.05 -2.95
C PHE A 216 -2.75 22.92 -3.91
N VAL A 217 -2.78 21.65 -3.45
CA VAL A 217 -3.10 20.48 -4.30
C VAL A 217 -4.52 19.98 -4.06
N TYR A 218 -5.07 20.23 -2.87
CA TYR A 218 -6.46 19.92 -2.52
C TYR A 218 -7.19 21.20 -2.11
N SER A 219 -7.37 22.12 -3.05
CA SER A 219 -8.51 22.99 -3.03
C SER A 219 -9.64 22.17 -3.66
N PRO A 220 -10.64 21.69 -2.90
CA PRO A 220 -11.87 21.29 -3.55
C PRO A 220 -12.30 22.51 -4.34
N ASP A 221 -12.62 22.31 -5.59
CA ASP A 221 -13.15 23.33 -6.47
C ASP A 221 -14.33 24.02 -5.75
N THR A 222 -14.03 25.07 -4.98
CA THR A 222 -15.03 26.01 -4.55
C THR A 222 -15.34 26.81 -5.79
N GLY A 223 -16.07 26.14 -6.70
CA GLY A 223 -16.62 26.73 -7.89
C GLY A 223 -17.54 27.91 -7.54
N LEU A 224 -16.92 29.01 -7.19
CA LEU A 224 -17.51 30.34 -7.30
C LEU A 224 -17.51 30.73 -8.80
N HIS A 225 -18.20 29.91 -9.59
CA HIS A 225 -18.73 30.40 -10.83
C HIS A 225 -19.90 31.32 -10.44
N THR A 226 -19.63 32.61 -10.40
CA THR A 226 -20.69 33.63 -10.43
C THR A 226 -21.46 33.44 -11.71
N VAL A 227 -22.52 32.65 -11.62
CA VAL A 227 -23.53 32.59 -12.67
C VAL A 227 -24.23 33.96 -12.67
N PRO A 228 -24.28 34.68 -13.81
CA PRO A 228 -25.01 35.93 -13.88
C PRO A 228 -26.45 35.69 -13.47
N HIS A 229 -26.95 36.45 -12.51
CA HIS A 229 -28.34 36.44 -12.10
C HIS A 229 -29.20 36.88 -13.28
N ILE A 230 -29.79 35.93 -14.00
CA ILE A 230 -30.92 36.19 -14.88
C ILE A 230 -32.14 36.25 -14.01
N ILE A 231 -32.66 37.43 -13.77
CA ILE A 231 -33.96 37.65 -13.10
C ILE A 231 -35.04 37.07 -14.03
N LYS A 232 -35.57 35.90 -13.70
CA LYS A 232 -36.78 35.35 -14.30
C LYS A 232 -38.00 35.99 -13.64
N PRO A 233 -39.02 36.44 -14.42
CA PRO A 233 -40.25 36.94 -13.83
C PRO A 233 -40.97 35.81 -13.09
N SER A 234 -41.46 36.15 -11.89
CA SER A 234 -42.28 35.29 -11.05
C SER A 234 -43.61 34.99 -11.75
N ILE A 235 -43.76 33.77 -12.22
CA ILE A 235 -45.07 33.20 -12.55
C ILE A 235 -45.30 32.12 -11.49
N THR A 236 -46.28 32.34 -10.66
CA THR A 236 -46.77 31.37 -9.68
C THR A 236 -47.63 30.32 -10.41
N PRO A 237 -47.21 29.06 -10.50
CA PRO A 237 -48.12 27.99 -10.87
C PRO A 237 -48.53 27.26 -9.58
N THR A 238 -49.80 27.31 -9.30
CA THR A 238 -50.50 26.40 -8.40
C THR A 238 -50.56 25.03 -9.07
N GLY A 239 -49.55 24.24 -8.81
CA GLY A 239 -49.50 22.84 -9.24
C GLY A 239 -48.48 22.13 -8.34
N THR A 240 -48.89 21.03 -7.70
CA THR A 240 -48.07 20.12 -6.92
C THR A 240 -46.96 19.60 -7.82
N SER A 241 -45.81 20.30 -7.84
CA SER A 241 -44.62 19.85 -8.51
C SER A 241 -44.01 18.74 -7.66
N THR A 242 -44.09 17.50 -8.11
CA THR A 242 -43.25 16.44 -7.60
C THR A 242 -41.80 16.81 -7.94
N VAL A 243 -41.06 17.29 -6.94
CA VAL A 243 -39.61 17.52 -7.06
C VAL A 243 -39.01 16.16 -7.34
N ILE A 244 -38.62 15.89 -8.59
CA ILE A 244 -37.83 14.73 -8.93
C ILE A 244 -36.44 15.01 -8.40
N GLU A 245 -36.08 14.45 -7.24
CA GLU A 245 -34.69 14.49 -6.77
C GLU A 245 -33.78 13.82 -7.82
N PRO A 246 -32.69 14.48 -8.23
CA PRO A 246 -31.75 13.89 -9.15
C PRO A 246 -31.13 12.63 -8.50
N ILE A 247 -31.10 11.52 -9.24
CA ILE A 247 -30.42 10.30 -8.81
C ILE A 247 -28.91 10.61 -8.77
N PRO A 248 -28.21 10.37 -7.65
CA PRO A 248 -26.77 10.54 -7.59
C PRO A 248 -26.07 9.67 -8.65
N SER A 249 -25.02 10.19 -9.26
CA SER A 249 -24.23 9.44 -10.27
C SER A 249 -23.30 8.40 -9.62
N TYR A 250 -23.04 8.52 -8.32
CA TYR A 250 -22.10 7.70 -7.56
C TYR A 250 -22.73 7.16 -6.29
N GLY A 251 -22.24 5.98 -5.88
CA GLY A 251 -22.55 5.42 -4.58
C GLY A 251 -21.87 6.17 -3.43
N THR A 252 -22.24 5.84 -2.21
CA THR A 252 -21.71 6.43 -0.99
C THR A 252 -20.81 5.42 -0.27
N ILE A 253 -19.61 5.84 0.12
CA ILE A 253 -18.72 5.04 0.96
C ILE A 253 -18.92 5.42 2.42
N VAL A 254 -19.18 4.43 3.27
CA VAL A 254 -19.38 4.58 4.71
C VAL A 254 -18.31 3.78 5.44
N THR A 255 -17.56 4.41 6.33
CA THR A 255 -16.71 3.71 7.28
C THR A 255 -17.52 3.39 8.53
N ASP A 256 -17.62 2.14 8.86
CA ASP A 256 -18.40 1.60 9.96
C ASP A 256 -17.52 0.72 10.87
N SER A 257 -18.06 0.31 12.01
CA SER A 257 -17.35 -0.61 12.90
C SER A 257 -18.31 -1.52 13.63
N LEU A 258 -17.91 -2.76 13.83
CA LEU A 258 -18.63 -3.69 14.70
C LEU A 258 -17.74 -4.20 15.83
N VAL A 259 -18.37 -4.61 16.92
CA VAL A 259 -17.71 -5.39 17.98
C VAL A 259 -17.91 -6.86 17.64
N SER A 260 -16.80 -7.61 17.49
CA SER A 260 -16.85 -9.01 17.07
C SER A 260 -16.80 -9.96 18.26
N PRO A 261 -17.86 -10.71 18.56
CA PRO A 261 -17.82 -11.81 19.53
C PRO A 261 -16.80 -12.89 19.18
N ALA A 262 -16.68 -13.25 17.90
CA ALA A 262 -15.69 -14.24 17.45
C ALA A 262 -14.25 -13.81 17.73
N LEU A 263 -13.98 -12.51 17.77
CA LEU A 263 -12.66 -11.96 18.09
C LEU A 263 -12.57 -11.46 19.55
N GLY A 264 -13.29 -12.07 20.46
CA GLY A 264 -13.22 -11.75 21.89
C GLY A 264 -13.70 -10.34 22.24
N GLY A 265 -14.63 -9.78 21.49
CA GLY A 265 -15.15 -8.42 21.71
C GLY A 265 -14.32 -7.31 21.10
N GLN A 266 -13.35 -7.61 20.24
CA GLN A 266 -12.57 -6.59 19.54
C GLN A 266 -13.45 -5.79 18.58
N ARG A 267 -13.22 -4.47 18.53
CA ARG A 267 -13.83 -3.61 17.54
C ARG A 267 -13.06 -3.68 16.23
N ARG A 268 -13.78 -3.95 15.13
CA ARG A 268 -13.20 -4.05 13.77
C ARG A 268 -13.84 -3.02 12.85
N THR A 269 -13.04 -2.43 12.00
CA THR A 269 -13.48 -1.51 10.94
C THR A 269 -14.08 -2.30 9.79
N ILE A 270 -15.15 -1.76 9.21
CA ILE A 270 -15.75 -2.22 7.97
C ILE A 270 -15.97 -1.01 7.07
N VAL A 271 -15.60 -1.12 5.79
CA VAL A 271 -15.91 -0.10 4.80
C VAL A 271 -17.03 -0.62 3.91
N VAL A 272 -18.07 0.18 3.72
CA VAL A 272 -19.28 -0.23 3.00
C VAL A 272 -19.55 0.76 1.86
N TYR A 273 -19.69 0.26 0.66
CA TYR A 273 -20.21 1.00 -0.47
C TYR A 273 -21.72 0.75 -0.58
N LEU A 274 -22.47 1.83 -0.64
CA LEU A 274 -23.93 1.87 -0.86
C LEU A 274 -24.19 2.43 -2.26
N PRO A 275 -25.00 1.76 -3.10
CA PRO A 275 -25.19 2.17 -4.49
C PRO A 275 -25.92 3.51 -4.62
N PRO A 276 -25.91 4.15 -5.80
CA PRO A 276 -26.40 5.52 -6.00
C PRO A 276 -27.83 5.75 -5.51
N THR A 277 -28.75 4.83 -5.71
CA THR A 277 -30.14 5.05 -5.26
C THR A 277 -30.38 4.70 -3.80
N TYR A 278 -29.41 4.11 -3.09
CA TYR A 278 -29.62 3.59 -1.73
C TYR A 278 -30.27 4.63 -0.80
N ASN A 279 -29.76 5.85 -0.74
CA ASN A 279 -30.26 6.91 0.15
C ASN A 279 -31.38 7.78 -0.46
N THR A 280 -31.87 7.46 -1.66
CA THR A 280 -32.93 8.20 -2.31
C THR A 280 -34.31 7.55 -2.05
N HIS A 281 -35.39 8.28 -2.33
CA HIS A 281 -36.76 7.75 -2.23
C HIS A 281 -36.99 6.54 -3.13
N ILE A 282 -36.29 6.44 -4.28
CA ILE A 282 -36.39 5.29 -5.21
C ILE A 282 -35.79 4.02 -4.58
N GLY A 283 -34.78 4.16 -3.76
CA GLY A 283 -34.08 3.06 -3.10
C GLY A 283 -34.67 2.61 -1.76
N GLN A 284 -35.61 3.38 -1.17
CA GLN A 284 -36.08 3.13 0.20
C GLN A 284 -36.66 1.73 0.42
N ASN A 285 -37.34 1.18 -0.59
CA ASN A 285 -37.95 -0.16 -0.53
C ASN A 285 -37.17 -1.23 -1.28
N LYS A 286 -35.99 -0.89 -1.84
CA LYS A 286 -35.13 -1.85 -2.51
C LYS A 286 -34.27 -2.62 -1.52
N ARG A 287 -34.02 -3.89 -1.85
CA ARG A 287 -32.98 -4.71 -1.24
C ARG A 287 -31.91 -5.03 -2.30
N TYR A 288 -30.69 -5.16 -1.84
CA TYR A 288 -29.51 -5.22 -2.72
C TYR A 288 -28.73 -6.50 -2.49
N PRO A 289 -28.20 -7.14 -3.55
CA PRO A 289 -27.20 -8.19 -3.41
C PRO A 289 -25.94 -7.62 -2.79
N VAL A 290 -25.12 -8.51 -2.19
CA VAL A 290 -23.93 -8.07 -1.43
C VAL A 290 -22.68 -8.79 -1.93
N LEU A 291 -21.63 -8.01 -2.19
CA LEU A 291 -20.28 -8.51 -2.47
C LEU A 291 -19.36 -8.18 -1.29
N TYR A 292 -18.83 -9.20 -0.64
CA TYR A 292 -17.79 -9.08 0.39
C TYR A 292 -16.43 -9.14 -0.28
N LEU A 293 -15.54 -8.15 -0.02
CA LEU A 293 -14.22 -8.05 -0.63
C LEU A 293 -13.12 -8.11 0.43
N LEU A 294 -12.31 -9.15 0.36
CA LEU A 294 -11.22 -9.45 1.29
C LEU A 294 -9.90 -8.90 0.75
N HIS A 295 -9.16 -8.16 1.59
CA HIS A 295 -7.86 -7.61 1.23
C HIS A 295 -6.76 -8.69 1.23
N GLY A 296 -5.62 -8.40 0.57
CA GLY A 296 -4.43 -9.24 0.58
C GLY A 296 -3.56 -9.03 1.82
N SER A 297 -2.36 -9.57 1.80
CA SER A 297 -1.35 -9.36 2.85
C SER A 297 -0.03 -8.87 2.22
N PRO A 298 0.52 -7.72 2.70
CA PRO A 298 -0.11 -6.76 3.62
C PRO A 298 -1.30 -6.05 2.97
N GLY A 299 -2.32 -5.71 3.76
CA GLY A 299 -3.51 -5.01 3.26
C GLY A 299 -4.44 -4.55 4.37
N GLN A 300 -5.50 -3.85 3.98
CA GLN A 300 -6.49 -3.31 4.90
C GLN A 300 -7.86 -3.10 4.22
N ALA A 301 -8.88 -2.86 5.04
CA ALA A 301 -10.28 -2.80 4.60
C ALA A 301 -10.55 -1.92 3.37
N HIS A 302 -9.94 -0.75 3.25
CA HIS A 302 -10.23 0.18 2.14
C HIS A 302 -9.42 -0.01 0.86
N ASP A 303 -8.50 -0.98 0.82
CA ASP A 303 -7.61 -1.15 -0.34
C ASP A 303 -8.37 -1.40 -1.65
N TRP A 304 -9.49 -2.10 -1.60
CA TRP A 304 -10.33 -2.33 -2.77
C TRP A 304 -10.95 -1.07 -3.37
N PHE A 305 -11.14 -0.01 -2.57
CA PHE A 305 -11.65 1.27 -3.08
C PHE A 305 -10.53 2.24 -3.41
N THR A 306 -9.48 2.31 -2.60
CA THR A 306 -8.37 3.26 -2.81
C THR A 306 -7.43 2.82 -3.92
N ALA A 307 -6.97 1.57 -3.89
CA ALA A 307 -6.08 1.00 -4.89
C ALA A 307 -6.85 0.20 -5.95
N GLY A 308 -7.88 -0.55 -5.55
CA GLY A 308 -8.65 -1.45 -6.43
C GLY A 308 -9.72 -0.76 -7.28
N LYS A 309 -10.12 0.47 -6.96
CA LYS A 309 -11.15 1.23 -7.68
C LYS A 309 -12.48 0.47 -7.87
N ALA A 310 -12.79 -0.51 -7.02
CA ALA A 310 -13.96 -1.36 -7.17
C ALA A 310 -15.28 -0.56 -7.10
N ASN A 311 -15.34 0.50 -6.27
CA ASN A 311 -16.47 1.42 -6.20
C ASN A 311 -16.70 2.16 -7.52
N GLN A 312 -15.62 2.65 -8.16
CA GLN A 312 -15.70 3.34 -9.44
C GLN A 312 -16.14 2.41 -10.56
N SER A 313 -15.63 1.16 -10.57
CA SER A 313 -16.08 0.12 -11.49
C SER A 313 -17.56 -0.19 -11.32
N ALA A 314 -18.06 -0.29 -10.09
CA ALA A 314 -19.47 -0.50 -9.80
C ALA A 314 -20.32 0.69 -10.26
N ASP A 315 -19.94 1.93 -9.92
CA ASP A 315 -20.64 3.16 -10.34
C ASP A 315 -20.78 3.21 -11.85
N THR A 316 -19.69 2.98 -12.58
CA THR A 316 -19.66 2.97 -14.05
C THR A 316 -20.62 1.90 -14.61
N LEU A 317 -20.53 0.66 -14.13
CA LEU A 317 -21.34 -0.43 -14.62
C LEU A 317 -22.84 -0.28 -14.28
N ILE A 318 -23.17 0.28 -13.12
CA ILE A 318 -24.54 0.60 -12.72
C ILE A 318 -25.10 1.71 -13.62
N ALA A 319 -24.35 2.81 -13.82
CA ALA A 319 -24.77 3.92 -14.69
C ALA A 319 -25.01 3.47 -16.14
N LEU A 320 -24.20 2.53 -16.64
CA LEU A 320 -24.37 1.90 -17.96
C LEU A 320 -25.46 0.80 -18.00
N ASN A 321 -26.16 0.55 -16.90
CA ASN A 321 -27.14 -0.54 -16.76
C ASN A 321 -26.59 -1.93 -17.13
N LYS A 322 -25.28 -2.15 -16.89
CA LYS A 322 -24.62 -3.44 -17.15
C LYS A 322 -24.73 -4.39 -15.97
N ILE A 323 -24.85 -3.87 -14.76
CA ILE A 323 -25.07 -4.62 -13.54
C ILE A 323 -26.19 -3.99 -12.72
N PRO A 324 -26.89 -4.75 -11.87
CA PRO A 324 -27.79 -4.17 -10.88
C PRO A 324 -27.02 -3.44 -9.80
N GLU A 325 -27.70 -2.55 -9.09
CA GLU A 325 -27.16 -1.94 -7.89
C GLU A 325 -26.84 -3.00 -6.82
N LEU A 326 -25.69 -2.87 -6.15
CA LEU A 326 -25.22 -3.80 -5.13
C LEU A 326 -24.59 -3.04 -3.94
N ILE A 327 -24.51 -3.70 -2.81
CA ILE A 327 -23.71 -3.28 -1.65
C ILE A 327 -22.36 -3.98 -1.73
N MET A 328 -21.25 -3.27 -1.50
CA MET A 328 -19.95 -3.91 -1.28
C MET A 328 -19.50 -3.70 0.17
N VAL A 329 -18.94 -4.75 0.76
CA VAL A 329 -18.53 -4.79 2.17
C VAL A 329 -17.08 -5.21 2.26
N LEU A 330 -16.26 -4.38 2.86
CA LEU A 330 -14.83 -4.56 2.99
C LEU A 330 -14.48 -4.67 4.48
N PRO A 331 -14.44 -5.87 5.05
CA PRO A 331 -14.04 -6.06 6.44
C PRO A 331 -12.53 -5.93 6.61
N ASP A 332 -12.09 -5.56 7.81
CA ASP A 332 -10.70 -5.65 8.21
C ASP A 332 -10.42 -7.05 8.79
N GLY A 333 -9.63 -7.83 8.06
CA GLY A 333 -9.27 -9.20 8.42
C GLY A 333 -7.86 -9.34 8.97
N ASN A 334 -7.18 -8.26 9.33
CA ASN A 334 -5.83 -8.35 9.87
C ASN A 334 -5.80 -9.16 11.18
N GLY A 335 -4.84 -10.08 11.26
CA GLY A 335 -4.61 -10.91 12.42
C GLY A 335 -3.83 -10.22 13.54
N GLN A 336 -3.19 -11.01 14.39
CA GLN A 336 -2.26 -10.52 15.41
C GLN A 336 -1.00 -9.92 14.73
N PRO A 337 -0.35 -8.92 15.35
CA PRO A 337 0.88 -8.35 14.81
C PRO A 337 1.92 -9.44 14.51
N GLY A 338 2.47 -9.40 13.29
CA GLY A 338 3.50 -10.33 12.83
C GLY A 338 3.02 -11.68 12.28
N ALA A 339 1.69 -11.89 12.19
CA ALA A 339 1.10 -13.08 11.57
C ALA A 339 0.05 -12.67 10.53
N THR A 340 0.01 -13.41 9.41
CA THR A 340 -1.11 -13.31 8.46
C THR A 340 -2.35 -13.96 9.07
N SER A 341 -3.54 -13.54 8.66
CA SER A 341 -4.79 -14.15 9.15
C SER A 341 -5.28 -15.28 8.26
N GLU A 342 -4.81 -15.32 7.01
CA GLU A 342 -5.29 -16.22 5.95
C GLU A 342 -6.84 -16.19 5.80
N TRP A 343 -7.49 -15.18 6.38
CA TRP A 343 -8.94 -15.06 6.49
C TRP A 343 -9.60 -16.31 7.09
N ALA A 344 -8.88 -17.05 7.92
CA ALA A 344 -9.29 -18.33 8.48
C ALA A 344 -9.26 -18.33 10.02
N ASN A 345 -9.78 -19.37 10.60
CA ASN A 345 -9.60 -19.62 12.03
C ASN A 345 -8.21 -20.23 12.25
N SER A 346 -7.41 -19.69 13.19
CA SER A 346 -6.11 -20.27 13.53
C SER A 346 -6.25 -21.61 14.28
N TYR A 347 -5.26 -22.49 14.13
CA TYR A 347 -5.25 -23.80 14.81
C TYR A 347 -5.35 -23.67 16.33
N ASP A 348 -4.71 -22.68 16.91
CA ASP A 348 -4.72 -22.40 18.35
C ASP A 348 -5.97 -21.66 18.84
N GLN A 349 -6.91 -21.38 17.95
CA GLN A 349 -8.19 -20.67 18.21
C GLN A 349 -8.04 -19.23 18.73
N ARG A 350 -6.86 -18.62 18.61
CA ARG A 350 -6.62 -17.23 19.06
C ARG A 350 -7.08 -16.20 18.05
N GLN A 351 -7.21 -16.59 16.77
CA GLN A 351 -7.68 -15.74 15.69
C GLN A 351 -8.80 -16.48 14.96
N LEU A 352 -10.03 -16.06 15.15
CA LEU A 352 -11.21 -16.68 14.55
C LEU A 352 -11.76 -15.81 13.41
N ILE A 353 -10.90 -15.52 12.41
CA ILE A 353 -11.23 -14.56 11.34
C ILE A 353 -12.31 -15.09 10.39
N GLU A 354 -12.34 -16.37 10.04
CA GLU A 354 -13.43 -16.96 9.30
C GLU A 354 -14.76 -16.81 10.07
N SER A 355 -14.76 -17.15 11.36
CA SER A 355 -15.94 -17.00 12.23
C SER A 355 -16.39 -15.53 12.32
N TYR A 356 -15.44 -14.58 12.39
CA TYR A 356 -15.74 -13.16 12.34
C TYR A 356 -16.46 -12.77 11.04
N VAL A 357 -15.97 -13.20 9.88
CA VAL A 357 -16.62 -12.89 8.60
C VAL A 357 -18.03 -13.47 8.55
N VAL A 358 -18.18 -14.75 8.85
CA VAL A 358 -19.41 -15.51 8.66
C VAL A 358 -20.47 -15.19 9.73
N ASN A 359 -20.07 -15.13 10.99
CA ASN A 359 -21.01 -14.98 12.10
C ASN A 359 -21.26 -13.55 12.51
N ASP A 360 -20.23 -12.67 12.39
CA ASP A 360 -20.36 -11.31 12.90
C ASP A 360 -20.60 -10.31 11.77
N VAL A 361 -19.73 -10.30 10.73
CA VAL A 361 -19.83 -9.34 9.63
C VAL A 361 -21.11 -9.55 8.82
N VAL A 362 -21.38 -10.78 8.34
CA VAL A 362 -22.56 -11.08 7.51
C VAL A 362 -23.84 -10.73 8.27
N LYS A 363 -23.97 -11.16 9.53
CA LYS A 363 -25.15 -10.85 10.33
C LYS A 363 -25.32 -9.36 10.62
N TYR A 364 -24.22 -8.67 10.92
CA TYR A 364 -24.24 -7.23 11.14
C TYR A 364 -24.73 -6.47 9.90
N ILE A 365 -24.18 -6.82 8.74
CA ILE A 365 -24.56 -6.19 7.46
C ILE A 365 -26.02 -6.46 7.13
N ASP A 366 -26.50 -7.69 7.27
CA ASP A 366 -27.90 -8.04 6.99
C ASP A 366 -28.88 -7.36 7.97
N SER A 367 -28.45 -7.10 9.22
CA SER A 367 -29.26 -6.41 10.21
C SER A 367 -29.34 -4.90 10.01
N LYS A 368 -28.28 -4.30 9.47
CA LYS A 368 -28.11 -2.83 9.38
C LYS A 368 -28.47 -2.28 8.00
N TYR A 369 -28.21 -3.03 6.95
CA TYR A 369 -28.38 -2.58 5.58
C TYR A 369 -29.48 -3.38 4.86
N ARG A 370 -30.04 -2.80 3.81
CA ARG A 370 -31.10 -3.43 3.02
C ARG A 370 -30.53 -4.47 2.05
N THR A 371 -30.10 -5.58 2.58
CA THR A 371 -29.56 -6.70 1.81
C THR A 371 -30.62 -7.71 1.38
N ILE A 372 -30.33 -8.53 0.36
CA ILE A 372 -31.03 -9.77 0.05
C ILE A 372 -30.25 -10.89 0.77
N PRO A 373 -30.76 -11.45 1.90
CA PRO A 373 -29.95 -12.25 2.81
C PRO A 373 -29.93 -13.75 2.45
N ASP A 374 -29.65 -14.09 1.19
CA ASP A 374 -29.51 -15.46 0.73
C ASP A 374 -28.21 -15.67 -0.06
N ALA A 375 -27.80 -16.94 -0.20
CA ALA A 375 -26.54 -17.29 -0.85
C ALA A 375 -26.50 -16.90 -2.34
N ALA A 376 -27.63 -16.98 -3.06
CA ALA A 376 -27.69 -16.64 -4.48
C ALA A 376 -27.45 -15.13 -4.74
N ASN A 377 -27.69 -14.31 -3.72
CA ASN A 377 -27.50 -12.86 -3.74
C ASN A 377 -26.31 -12.40 -2.88
N ARG A 378 -25.44 -13.33 -2.49
CA ARG A 378 -24.24 -13.02 -1.72
C ARG A 378 -23.00 -13.63 -2.38
N ALA A 379 -22.05 -12.76 -2.72
CA ALA A 379 -20.74 -13.13 -3.24
C ALA A 379 -19.63 -12.76 -2.26
N ILE A 380 -18.55 -13.52 -2.27
CA ILE A 380 -17.33 -13.21 -1.56
C ILE A 380 -16.17 -13.22 -2.55
N GLY A 381 -15.26 -12.26 -2.44
CA GLY A 381 -14.10 -12.19 -3.30
C GLY A 381 -12.90 -11.60 -2.60
N GLY A 382 -11.74 -11.70 -3.23
CA GLY A 382 -10.51 -11.15 -2.68
C GLY A 382 -9.33 -11.32 -3.62
N LEU A 383 -8.20 -10.73 -3.22
CA LEU A 383 -6.93 -10.86 -3.94
C LEU A 383 -5.87 -11.50 -3.06
N SER A 384 -4.94 -12.26 -3.66
CA SER A 384 -3.82 -12.86 -2.92
C SER A 384 -4.33 -13.67 -1.70
N MET A 385 -3.89 -13.37 -0.49
CA MET A 385 -4.44 -13.92 0.76
C MET A 385 -5.98 -13.82 0.83
N GLY A 386 -6.56 -12.71 0.35
CA GLY A 386 -8.02 -12.55 0.28
C GLY A 386 -8.68 -13.45 -0.77
N GLY A 387 -7.99 -13.80 -1.85
CA GLY A 387 -8.44 -14.77 -2.85
C GLY A 387 -8.50 -16.19 -2.29
N PHE A 388 -7.47 -16.58 -1.53
CA PHE A 388 -7.49 -17.81 -0.75
C PHE A 388 -8.64 -17.79 0.27
N GLY A 389 -8.71 -16.76 1.11
CA GLY A 389 -9.72 -16.63 2.15
C GLY A 389 -11.15 -16.66 1.61
N ALA A 390 -11.41 -15.95 0.52
CA ALA A 390 -12.74 -15.96 -0.13
C ALA A 390 -13.12 -17.35 -0.60
N THR A 391 -12.18 -18.07 -1.20
CA THR A 391 -12.40 -19.43 -1.69
C THR A 391 -12.62 -20.39 -0.52
N ASN A 392 -11.77 -20.36 0.50
CA ASN A 392 -11.86 -21.22 1.67
C ASN A 392 -13.18 -21.02 2.43
N ILE A 393 -13.53 -19.77 2.74
CA ILE A 393 -14.76 -19.41 3.44
C ILE A 393 -15.99 -19.88 2.65
N ALA A 394 -16.04 -19.64 1.34
CA ALA A 394 -17.19 -20.04 0.53
C ALA A 394 -17.32 -21.57 0.43
N VAL A 395 -16.22 -22.29 0.29
CA VAL A 395 -16.21 -23.76 0.30
C VAL A 395 -16.69 -24.29 1.64
N HIS A 396 -16.32 -23.66 2.75
CA HIS A 396 -16.83 -24.05 4.08
C HIS A 396 -18.32 -23.68 4.28
N HIS A 397 -18.77 -22.55 3.72
CA HIS A 397 -20.11 -21.99 3.95
C HIS A 397 -20.88 -21.75 2.64
N PRO A 398 -21.14 -22.79 1.83
CA PRO A 398 -21.87 -22.65 0.57
C PRO A 398 -23.36 -22.33 0.76
N ASP A 399 -23.87 -22.39 1.97
CA ASP A 399 -25.19 -21.92 2.39
C ASP A 399 -25.26 -20.40 2.59
N ILE A 400 -24.11 -19.76 2.77
CA ILE A 400 -23.98 -18.30 2.98
C ILE A 400 -23.61 -17.58 1.67
N PHE A 401 -22.67 -18.14 0.91
CA PHE A 401 -22.15 -17.54 -0.33
C PHE A 401 -22.46 -18.42 -1.53
N GLY A 402 -22.89 -17.81 -2.65
CA GLY A 402 -23.19 -18.52 -3.90
C GLY A 402 -22.16 -18.27 -5.01
N SER A 403 -21.38 -17.19 -4.92
CA SER A 403 -20.35 -16.85 -5.90
C SER A 403 -19.04 -16.45 -5.23
N VAL A 404 -17.93 -16.83 -5.86
CA VAL A 404 -16.56 -16.60 -5.38
C VAL A 404 -15.77 -15.86 -6.43
N ILE A 405 -14.99 -14.85 -6.03
CA ILE A 405 -14.03 -14.15 -6.88
C ILE A 405 -12.66 -14.30 -6.23
N SER A 406 -11.72 -14.97 -6.91
CA SER A 406 -10.34 -15.15 -6.46
C SER A 406 -9.38 -14.56 -7.47
N LEU A 407 -8.67 -13.51 -7.09
CA LEU A 407 -7.73 -12.80 -7.95
C LEU A 407 -6.30 -12.99 -7.44
N GLY A 408 -5.44 -13.65 -8.20
CA GLY A 408 -4.08 -14.00 -7.78
C GLY A 408 -4.07 -14.78 -6.46
N GLY A 409 -5.06 -15.64 -6.25
CA GLY A 409 -5.18 -16.48 -5.06
C GLY A 409 -4.37 -17.77 -5.19
N TYR A 410 -4.30 -18.49 -4.08
CA TYR A 410 -3.78 -19.85 -3.94
C TYR A 410 -4.88 -20.72 -3.30
N TYR A 411 -4.72 -22.05 -3.33
CA TYR A 411 -5.83 -22.95 -2.97
C TYR A 411 -5.43 -24.06 -2.02
N TYR A 412 -4.19 -23.99 -1.52
CA TYR A 412 -3.67 -24.81 -0.43
C TYR A 412 -3.28 -23.92 0.75
N ALA A 413 -3.52 -24.39 1.96
CA ALA A 413 -3.22 -23.64 3.17
C ALA A 413 -1.71 -23.41 3.32
N GLU A 414 -1.30 -22.14 3.39
CA GLU A 414 0.09 -21.72 3.57
C GLU A 414 0.23 -20.83 4.82
N GLY A 415 1.46 -20.70 5.34
CA GLY A 415 1.76 -19.83 6.48
C GLY A 415 1.69 -20.52 7.83
N SER A 416 1.73 -19.74 8.91
CA SER A 416 2.01 -20.21 10.27
C SER A 416 0.77 -20.46 11.15
N ILE A 417 -0.40 -19.93 10.75
CA ILE A 417 -1.62 -20.02 11.61
C ILE A 417 -2.16 -21.44 11.78
N TRP A 418 -1.67 -22.38 10.99
CA TRP A 418 -2.12 -23.78 10.95
C TRP A 418 -1.46 -24.68 12.00
N GLY A 419 -0.55 -24.13 12.85
CA GLY A 419 0.12 -24.88 13.94
C GLY A 419 0.98 -26.05 13.46
N ASN A 420 1.47 -26.02 12.21
CA ASN A 420 2.14 -27.13 11.53
C ASN A 420 1.34 -28.43 11.52
N ASN A 421 0.01 -28.34 11.62
CA ASN A 421 -0.88 -29.50 11.64
C ASN A 421 -1.37 -29.80 10.22
N ALA A 422 -0.82 -30.85 9.61
CA ALA A 422 -1.13 -31.22 8.23
C ALA A 422 -2.63 -31.53 8.01
N ALA A 423 -3.30 -32.15 8.95
CA ALA A 423 -4.72 -32.45 8.87
C ALA A 423 -5.57 -31.16 8.91
N TYR A 424 -5.16 -30.18 9.72
CA TYR A 424 -5.84 -28.90 9.79
C TYR A 424 -5.59 -28.06 8.55
N MET A 425 -4.36 -28.09 8.00
CA MET A 425 -4.06 -27.47 6.70
C MET A 425 -4.91 -28.06 5.59
N GLN A 426 -5.02 -29.39 5.51
CA GLN A 426 -5.86 -30.05 4.53
C GLN A 426 -7.34 -29.67 4.65
N GLN A 427 -7.87 -29.53 5.86
CA GLN A 427 -9.24 -29.08 6.10
C GLN A 427 -9.49 -27.62 5.69
N ASN A 428 -8.43 -26.82 5.59
CA ASN A 428 -8.48 -25.42 5.21
C ASN A 428 -7.83 -25.16 3.82
N SER A 429 -7.63 -26.18 3.05
CA SER A 429 -7.18 -26.10 1.64
C SER A 429 -8.37 -26.29 0.72
N PRO A 430 -8.91 -25.26 0.06
CA PRO A 430 -10.06 -25.38 -0.83
C PRO A 430 -9.93 -26.52 -1.86
N ALA A 431 -8.75 -26.71 -2.44
CA ALA A 431 -8.45 -27.77 -3.39
C ALA A 431 -8.59 -29.19 -2.79
N ASP A 432 -8.25 -29.37 -1.51
CA ASP A 432 -8.40 -30.65 -0.80
C ASP A 432 -9.86 -30.90 -0.34
N VAL A 433 -10.55 -29.83 0.06
CA VAL A 433 -11.90 -29.92 0.64
C VAL A 433 -12.98 -30.10 -0.44
N LEU A 434 -12.88 -29.35 -1.53
CA LEU A 434 -13.90 -29.26 -2.57
C LEU A 434 -14.27 -30.61 -3.19
N PRO A 435 -13.34 -31.53 -3.50
CA PRO A 435 -13.68 -32.84 -4.06
C PRO A 435 -14.64 -33.67 -3.21
N THR A 436 -14.59 -33.50 -1.89
CA THR A 436 -15.40 -34.27 -0.93
C THR A 436 -16.65 -33.54 -0.46
N LYS A 437 -16.70 -32.22 -0.58
CA LYS A 437 -17.78 -31.36 -0.07
C LYS A 437 -18.82 -31.04 -1.15
N LYS A 438 -19.65 -32.00 -1.54
CA LYS A 438 -20.64 -31.86 -2.60
C LYS A 438 -21.61 -30.69 -2.48
N GLN A 439 -21.86 -30.21 -1.26
CA GLN A 439 -22.68 -29.01 -1.01
C GLN A 439 -22.05 -27.73 -1.61
N ALA A 440 -20.72 -27.70 -1.73
CA ALA A 440 -19.99 -26.59 -2.34
C ALA A 440 -19.94 -26.64 -3.88
N TRP A 441 -20.39 -27.73 -4.51
CA TRP A 441 -20.39 -27.86 -5.99
C TRP A 441 -21.40 -26.94 -6.68
N LYS A 442 -22.32 -26.35 -5.95
CA LYS A 442 -23.23 -25.31 -6.44
C LYS A 442 -22.59 -23.91 -6.52
N LEU A 443 -21.39 -23.73 -5.95
CA LEU A 443 -20.66 -22.48 -6.01
C LEU A 443 -20.25 -22.16 -7.45
N ARG A 444 -20.19 -20.87 -7.75
CA ARG A 444 -19.70 -20.36 -9.03
C ARG A 444 -18.41 -19.60 -8.78
N PHE A 445 -17.38 -19.81 -9.59
CA PHE A 445 -16.08 -19.23 -9.38
C PHE A 445 -15.70 -18.28 -10.52
N PHE A 446 -15.19 -17.09 -10.17
CA PHE A 446 -14.40 -16.24 -11.05
C PHE A 446 -12.96 -16.31 -10.58
N LEU A 447 -12.07 -16.80 -11.43
CA LEU A 447 -10.66 -16.98 -11.15
C LEU A 447 -9.85 -16.02 -12.02
N GLY A 448 -9.04 -15.14 -11.42
CA GLY A 448 -8.20 -14.20 -12.12
C GLY A 448 -6.74 -14.34 -11.73
N ALA A 449 -5.83 -14.29 -12.71
CA ALA A 449 -4.39 -14.23 -12.47
C ALA A 449 -3.66 -13.50 -13.60
N GLY A 450 -2.46 -13.02 -13.32
CA GLY A 450 -1.54 -12.47 -14.31
C GLY A 450 -0.58 -13.54 -14.84
N THR A 451 -0.26 -13.53 -16.14
CA THR A 451 0.67 -14.53 -16.73
C THR A 451 2.10 -14.48 -16.17
N GLN A 452 2.45 -13.39 -15.49
CA GLN A 452 3.76 -13.18 -14.86
C GLN A 452 3.67 -13.22 -13.32
N ASP A 453 2.52 -13.62 -12.79
CA ASP A 453 2.18 -13.69 -11.38
C ASP A 453 2.43 -15.10 -10.82
N GLN A 454 3.69 -15.50 -10.73
CA GLN A 454 4.07 -16.81 -10.19
C GLN A 454 4.27 -16.74 -8.66
N PRO A 455 3.83 -17.76 -7.90
CA PRO A 455 3.23 -19.04 -8.35
C PRO A 455 1.72 -18.96 -8.63
N TYR A 456 1.03 -17.88 -8.28
CA TYR A 456 -0.42 -17.74 -8.26
C TYR A 456 -1.10 -17.99 -9.63
N TYR A 457 -0.38 -17.70 -10.72
CA TYR A 457 -0.86 -18.06 -12.06
C TYR A 457 -0.99 -19.58 -12.23
N THR A 458 0.04 -20.32 -11.82
CA THR A 458 0.04 -21.79 -11.87
C THR A 458 -1.03 -22.37 -10.95
N ASP A 459 -1.13 -21.87 -9.73
CA ASP A 459 -2.14 -22.31 -8.74
C ASP A 459 -3.56 -22.07 -9.26
N THR A 460 -3.81 -20.91 -9.87
CA THR A 460 -5.10 -20.58 -10.48
C THR A 460 -5.47 -21.53 -11.62
N GLN A 461 -4.50 -21.89 -12.49
CA GLN A 461 -4.74 -22.84 -13.58
C GLN A 461 -4.99 -24.26 -13.07
N GLN A 462 -4.27 -24.70 -12.04
CA GLN A 462 -4.47 -26.00 -11.43
C GLN A 462 -5.86 -26.10 -10.80
N PHE A 463 -6.24 -25.09 -10.02
CA PHE A 463 -7.58 -25.07 -9.41
C PHE A 463 -8.70 -25.01 -10.45
N ALA A 464 -8.53 -24.26 -11.54
CA ALA A 464 -9.47 -24.27 -12.66
C ALA A 464 -9.62 -25.68 -13.26
N SER A 465 -8.52 -26.40 -13.42
CA SER A 465 -8.54 -27.80 -13.88
C SER A 465 -9.25 -28.76 -12.92
N GLU A 466 -9.11 -28.52 -11.60
CA GLU A 466 -9.85 -29.28 -10.59
C GLU A 466 -11.35 -29.01 -10.66
N LEU A 467 -11.76 -27.75 -10.84
CA LEU A 467 -13.16 -27.38 -11.04
C LEU A 467 -13.76 -28.05 -12.29
N ASP A 468 -12.99 -28.11 -13.39
CA ASP A 468 -13.37 -28.83 -14.58
C ASP A 468 -13.60 -30.32 -14.30
N GLY A 469 -12.70 -30.96 -13.60
CA GLY A 469 -12.80 -32.37 -13.20
C GLY A 469 -14.02 -32.67 -12.33
N LEU A 470 -14.47 -31.70 -11.54
CA LEU A 470 -15.65 -31.78 -10.68
C LEU A 470 -16.94 -31.27 -11.34
N HIS A 471 -16.86 -30.77 -12.57
CA HIS A 471 -17.96 -30.13 -13.30
C HIS A 471 -18.58 -28.94 -12.57
N ILE A 472 -17.76 -28.20 -11.86
CA ILE A 472 -18.14 -26.97 -11.12
C ILE A 472 -17.98 -25.75 -12.04
N PRO A 473 -19.02 -24.90 -12.20
CA PRO A 473 -18.93 -23.77 -13.11
C PRO A 473 -17.94 -22.71 -12.66
N TYR A 474 -17.04 -22.32 -13.54
CA TYR A 474 -16.12 -21.22 -13.32
C TYR A 474 -15.94 -20.34 -14.55
N HIS A 475 -15.37 -19.16 -14.34
CA HIS A 475 -14.84 -18.25 -15.36
C HIS A 475 -13.38 -18.01 -15.08
N LEU A 476 -12.53 -18.08 -16.09
CA LEU A 476 -11.08 -17.86 -15.99
C LEU A 476 -10.70 -16.58 -16.74
N ASP A 477 -10.17 -15.59 -16.02
CA ASP A 477 -9.70 -14.31 -16.53
C ASP A 477 -8.18 -14.20 -16.37
N ILE A 478 -7.45 -14.61 -17.39
CA ILE A 478 -5.98 -14.55 -17.43
C ILE A 478 -5.56 -13.33 -18.25
N GLN A 479 -4.77 -12.46 -17.62
CA GLN A 479 -4.27 -11.25 -18.24
C GLN A 479 -2.73 -11.19 -18.21
N LYS A 480 -2.12 -10.41 -19.11
CA LYS A 480 -0.67 -10.20 -19.09
C LYS A 480 -0.30 -9.25 -17.95
N GLY A 481 0.52 -9.70 -17.00
CA GLY A 481 1.05 -8.85 -15.93
C GLY A 481 1.41 -9.63 -14.66
N TYR A 482 1.75 -8.88 -13.60
CA TYR A 482 2.27 -9.37 -12.33
C TYR A 482 1.20 -9.34 -11.23
N HIS A 483 1.59 -9.73 -10.00
CA HIS A 483 0.79 -9.63 -8.78
C HIS A 483 0.57 -8.16 -8.39
N SER A 484 -0.44 -7.50 -8.95
CA SER A 484 -0.58 -6.05 -8.83
C SER A 484 -2.02 -5.55 -8.99
N TRP A 485 -2.29 -4.39 -8.42
CA TRP A 485 -3.57 -3.71 -8.53
C TRP A 485 -3.96 -3.41 -9.98
N THR A 486 -3.02 -3.15 -10.87
CA THR A 486 -3.28 -2.89 -12.29
C THR A 486 -4.10 -4.00 -12.95
N ILE A 487 -3.77 -5.27 -12.64
CA ILE A 487 -4.53 -6.42 -13.16
C ILE A 487 -5.83 -6.58 -12.38
N TRP A 488 -5.78 -6.51 -11.06
CA TRP A 488 -6.94 -6.74 -10.21
C TRP A 488 -8.05 -5.72 -10.41
N GLN A 489 -7.74 -4.46 -10.79
CA GLN A 489 -8.75 -3.47 -11.19
C GLN A 489 -9.55 -3.95 -12.39
N THR A 490 -8.86 -4.37 -13.46
CA THR A 490 -9.52 -4.87 -14.69
C THR A 490 -10.27 -6.17 -14.42
N GLN A 491 -9.66 -7.08 -13.68
CA GLN A 491 -10.30 -8.35 -13.31
C GLN A 491 -11.53 -8.15 -12.42
N MET A 492 -11.50 -7.19 -11.49
CA MET A 492 -12.66 -6.83 -10.68
C MET A 492 -13.80 -6.25 -11.52
N TYR A 493 -13.49 -5.38 -12.50
CA TYR A 493 -14.48 -4.89 -13.45
C TYR A 493 -15.13 -6.04 -14.22
N ASN A 494 -14.36 -7.01 -14.72
CA ASN A 494 -14.86 -8.20 -15.41
C ASN A 494 -15.64 -9.12 -14.46
N ALA A 495 -15.19 -9.28 -13.21
CA ALA A 495 -15.89 -10.06 -12.20
C ALA A 495 -17.26 -9.47 -11.85
N LEU A 496 -17.37 -8.13 -11.73
CA LEU A 496 -18.66 -7.47 -11.53
C LEU A 496 -19.63 -7.72 -12.69
N LEU A 497 -19.15 -7.72 -13.93
CA LEU A 497 -19.96 -8.09 -15.12
C LEU A 497 -20.36 -9.55 -15.13
N TRP A 498 -19.49 -10.43 -14.63
CA TRP A 498 -19.73 -11.87 -14.58
C TRP A 498 -20.75 -12.26 -13.51
N LEU A 499 -20.80 -11.53 -12.38
CA LEU A 499 -21.72 -11.83 -11.29
C LEU A 499 -23.18 -11.89 -11.78
N ARG A 500 -23.87 -12.98 -11.42
CA ARG A 500 -25.29 -13.21 -11.69
C ARG A 500 -26.00 -13.40 -10.36
N TRP A 501 -26.81 -12.43 -10.00
CA TRP A 501 -27.53 -12.42 -8.74
C TRP A 501 -28.86 -13.18 -8.83
N GLY A 502 -29.20 -13.92 -7.78
CA GLY A 502 -30.47 -14.66 -7.72
C GLY A 502 -30.53 -15.94 -8.59
N GLN A 503 -29.36 -16.45 -9.01
CA GLN A 503 -29.28 -17.64 -9.87
C GLN A 503 -28.57 -18.78 -9.16
#